data_4d67c2e30ce707b2cb218304f22fe689
#
_entry.id   4d67c2e30ce707b2cb218304f22fe689
#
_cell.length_a   1.000
_cell.length_b   1.000
_cell.length_c   1.000
_cell.angle_alpha   90.00
_cell.angle_beta   90.00
_cell.angle_gamma   90.00
#
_symmetry.space_group_name_H-M   'P 1'
#
loop_
_entity.id
_entity.type
_entity.pdbx_description
1 polymer ?
#
loop_
_entity_poly.entity_id
_entity_poly.type
_entity_poly.pdbx_seq_one_letter_code
_entity_poly.pdbx_strand_id
1 'polypeptide(L)'
;MSRPAPCPIYTLRGAGGPLNTLHFSCHGGDTPLLYSGSGKGGIHVWNLNTRRAQKIVEGHSGNSVIWVSTLQATGTLISQGRDMQVCLWDLSQGRSEVVDSVWTGSVGFCQCSTLETSPGNSLLAFAGQQTEEIKIIELSSKTPVCTLVPDAKLGMVMCIKLWQPDSGSGPLLLAGYEDGSLLLWDVTQRSKLSQAKAHPEPVMCLTFDTKRLRGISGSSEKKLSSWMLDRQNNLQLQDCVTLVNPGVSQLCIRGDGKLLASAGWDHRVRVFGWKKLRPLAVLQYHTDMVQSVAFSDHQDPKQRLLAAGSKDQRISLWSIYNEGADTG
;
A
#
# COMPACT_ATOMS: atom_id res chain seq x y z
N MET A 1 27.14 -7.88 -23.80
CA MET A 1 26.05 -7.03 -24.32
C MET A 1 25.17 -6.63 -23.13
N SER A 2 24.90 -5.35 -22.92
CA SER A 2 23.98 -4.92 -21.88
C SER A 2 22.56 -5.35 -22.25
N ARG A 3 21.84 -6.02 -21.34
CA ARG A 3 20.43 -6.35 -21.55
C ARG A 3 19.65 -5.04 -21.78
N PRO A 4 18.71 -4.99 -22.74
CA PRO A 4 17.88 -3.81 -22.95
C PRO A 4 17.07 -3.49 -21.68
N ALA A 5 16.78 -2.21 -21.46
CA ALA A 5 15.95 -1.80 -20.33
C ALA A 5 14.58 -2.50 -20.40
N PRO A 6 14.02 -2.99 -19.27
CA PRO A 6 12.71 -3.59 -19.28
C PRO A 6 11.65 -2.63 -19.83
N CYS A 7 10.75 -3.13 -20.67
CA CYS A 7 9.57 -2.41 -21.16
C CYS A 7 8.31 -2.97 -20.51
N PRO A 8 7.26 -2.16 -20.33
CA PRO A 8 5.98 -2.69 -19.86
C PRO A 8 5.42 -3.68 -20.89
N ILE A 9 4.84 -4.78 -20.41
CA ILE A 9 4.19 -5.77 -21.29
C ILE A 9 2.94 -5.19 -21.96
N TYR A 10 2.23 -4.32 -21.24
CA TYR A 10 1.13 -3.48 -21.76
C TYR A 10 0.84 -2.34 -20.76
N THR A 11 -0.05 -1.44 -21.20
CA THR A 11 -0.50 -0.31 -20.39
C THR A 11 -2.01 -0.19 -20.43
N LEU A 12 -2.60 0.18 -19.28
CA LEU A 12 -4.02 0.50 -19.18
C LEU A 12 -4.19 2.01 -19.23
N ARG A 13 -5.21 2.46 -19.97
CA ARG A 13 -5.55 3.86 -20.15
C ARG A 13 -7.03 4.08 -19.88
N GLY A 14 -7.43 5.34 -19.66
CA GLY A 14 -8.83 5.67 -19.43
C GLY A 14 -9.22 5.56 -17.95
N ALA A 15 -8.29 5.76 -17.03
CA ALA A 15 -8.56 5.78 -15.59
C ALA A 15 -9.34 7.02 -15.12
N GLY A 16 -9.69 7.93 -16.01
CA GLY A 16 -10.53 9.10 -15.70
C GLY A 16 -9.82 10.22 -14.96
N GLY A 17 -8.59 10.07 -14.53
CA GLY A 17 -7.82 11.08 -13.79
C GLY A 17 -6.47 10.56 -13.29
N PRO A 18 -5.69 11.42 -12.63
CA PRO A 18 -4.44 11.02 -11.99
C PRO A 18 -4.66 9.85 -11.04
N LEU A 19 -3.76 8.86 -11.08
CA LEU A 19 -3.89 7.67 -10.25
C LEU A 19 -3.19 7.88 -8.90
N ASN A 20 -3.85 7.45 -7.83
CA ASN A 20 -3.31 7.56 -6.48
C ASN A 20 -3.03 6.20 -5.83
N THR A 21 -3.77 5.17 -6.23
CA THR A 21 -3.70 3.87 -5.56
C THR A 21 -4.00 2.73 -6.52
N LEU A 22 -3.31 1.62 -6.33
CA LEU A 22 -3.51 0.35 -7.04
C LEU A 22 -3.62 -0.79 -6.04
N HIS A 23 -4.43 -1.78 -6.35
CA HIS A 23 -4.56 -3.00 -5.57
C HIS A 23 -4.86 -4.19 -6.47
N PHE A 24 -4.12 -5.28 -6.31
CA PHE A 24 -4.46 -6.57 -6.92
C PHE A 24 -5.31 -7.42 -5.98
N SER A 25 -6.28 -8.10 -6.52
CA SER A 25 -7.04 -9.13 -5.81
C SER A 25 -7.12 -10.38 -6.65
N CYS A 26 -6.82 -11.52 -6.05
CA CYS A 26 -6.94 -12.84 -6.67
C CYS A 26 -8.20 -13.60 -6.18
N HIS A 27 -9.15 -12.91 -5.52
CA HIS A 27 -10.36 -13.54 -4.99
C HIS A 27 -11.27 -14.03 -6.12
N GLY A 28 -11.62 -15.30 -6.09
CA GLY A 28 -12.67 -15.89 -6.95
C GLY A 28 -12.25 -16.28 -8.36
N GLY A 29 -10.95 -16.33 -8.71
CA GLY A 29 -10.52 -16.75 -10.04
C GLY A 29 -9.02 -16.87 -10.25
N ASP A 30 -8.63 -17.53 -11.34
CA ASP A 30 -7.23 -17.70 -11.73
C ASP A 30 -6.59 -16.40 -12.25
N THR A 31 -7.40 -15.43 -12.66
CA THR A 31 -6.92 -14.14 -13.18
C THR A 31 -7.10 -13.06 -12.14
N PRO A 32 -6.02 -12.41 -11.67
CA PRO A 32 -6.14 -11.34 -10.70
C PRO A 32 -6.87 -10.14 -11.33
N LEU A 33 -7.75 -9.52 -10.54
CA LEU A 33 -8.31 -8.22 -10.84
C LEU A 33 -7.37 -7.13 -10.34
N LEU A 34 -7.26 -6.04 -11.10
CA LEU A 34 -6.56 -4.85 -10.67
C LEU A 34 -7.59 -3.74 -10.38
N TYR A 35 -7.49 -3.15 -9.22
CA TYR A 35 -8.29 -1.99 -8.82
C TYR A 35 -7.42 -0.75 -8.84
N SER A 36 -7.98 0.36 -9.30
CA SER A 36 -7.30 1.66 -9.26
C SER A 36 -8.23 2.76 -8.77
N GLY A 37 -7.73 3.62 -7.89
CA GLY A 37 -8.43 4.82 -7.43
C GLY A 37 -7.81 6.08 -8.04
N SER A 38 -8.66 6.99 -8.50
CA SER A 38 -8.25 8.21 -9.18
C SER A 38 -8.43 9.47 -8.33
N GLY A 39 -7.71 10.52 -8.68
CA GLY A 39 -7.83 11.85 -8.08
C GLY A 39 -9.18 12.53 -8.35
N LYS A 40 -10.00 11.98 -9.26
CA LYS A 40 -11.35 12.49 -9.57
C LYS A 40 -12.47 11.65 -8.97
N GLY A 41 -12.17 10.75 -8.03
CA GLY A 41 -13.17 9.98 -7.29
C GLY A 41 -13.59 8.66 -7.91
N GLY A 42 -13.17 8.36 -9.13
CA GLY A 42 -13.48 7.10 -9.79
C GLY A 42 -12.60 5.94 -9.33
N ILE A 43 -13.21 4.78 -9.16
CA ILE A 43 -12.53 3.49 -8.93
C ILE A 43 -12.78 2.60 -10.14
N HIS A 44 -11.71 2.12 -10.77
CA HIS A 44 -11.79 1.24 -11.94
C HIS A 44 -11.40 -0.18 -11.53
N VAL A 45 -12.20 -1.14 -11.98
CA VAL A 45 -11.92 -2.57 -11.88
C VAL A 45 -11.47 -3.04 -13.26
N TRP A 46 -10.21 -3.44 -13.37
CA TRP A 46 -9.59 -3.79 -14.64
C TRP A 46 -9.55 -5.29 -14.84
N ASN A 47 -10.02 -5.71 -16.00
CA ASN A 47 -9.81 -7.07 -16.51
C ASN A 47 -8.50 -7.11 -17.28
N LEU A 48 -7.52 -7.86 -16.78
CA LEU A 48 -6.17 -7.90 -17.35
C LEU A 48 -6.10 -8.72 -18.65
N ASN A 49 -7.03 -9.65 -18.88
CA ASN A 49 -7.10 -10.41 -20.12
C ASN A 49 -7.57 -9.54 -21.28
N THR A 50 -8.63 -8.75 -21.05
CA THR A 50 -9.17 -7.83 -22.08
C THR A 50 -8.44 -6.49 -22.10
N ARG A 51 -7.65 -6.18 -21.07
CA ARG A 51 -6.93 -4.90 -20.86
C ARG A 51 -7.87 -3.70 -20.82
N ARG A 52 -9.07 -3.88 -20.30
CA ARG A 52 -10.11 -2.85 -20.21
C ARG A 52 -10.70 -2.79 -18.82
N ALA A 53 -11.22 -1.62 -18.47
CA ALA A 53 -12.06 -1.50 -17.28
C ALA A 53 -13.36 -2.29 -17.54
N GLN A 54 -13.63 -3.28 -16.70
CA GLN A 54 -14.88 -4.04 -16.72
C GLN A 54 -15.97 -3.37 -15.88
N LYS A 55 -15.56 -2.51 -14.94
CA LYS A 55 -16.47 -1.77 -14.07
C LYS A 55 -15.81 -0.45 -13.64
N ILE A 56 -16.62 0.58 -13.52
CA ILE A 56 -16.24 1.87 -12.94
C ILE A 56 -17.28 2.20 -11.87
N VAL A 57 -16.84 2.53 -10.68
CA VAL A 57 -17.70 2.90 -9.56
C VAL A 57 -17.30 4.28 -9.02
N GLU A 58 -18.29 5.05 -8.61
CA GLU A 58 -18.12 6.40 -8.08
C GLU A 58 -18.92 6.52 -6.77
N GLY A 59 -18.24 6.78 -5.68
CA GLY A 59 -18.88 6.82 -4.37
C GLY A 59 -18.27 7.84 -3.42
N HIS A 60 -17.27 8.57 -3.88
CA HIS A 60 -16.61 9.62 -3.09
C HIS A 60 -16.96 11.03 -3.59
N SER A 61 -18.12 11.18 -4.27
CA SER A 61 -18.66 12.49 -4.71
C SER A 61 -17.64 13.35 -5.46
N GLY A 62 -16.82 12.73 -6.32
CA GLY A 62 -15.77 13.42 -7.07
C GLY A 62 -14.49 13.73 -6.27
N ASN A 63 -14.46 13.39 -4.97
CA ASN A 63 -13.26 13.55 -4.15
C ASN A 63 -12.24 12.45 -4.44
N SER A 64 -10.98 12.81 -4.33
CA SER A 64 -9.85 11.94 -4.61
C SER A 64 -9.92 10.64 -3.81
N VAL A 65 -9.85 9.50 -4.48
CA VAL A 65 -9.68 8.18 -3.87
C VAL A 65 -8.19 7.99 -3.59
N ILE A 66 -7.83 7.82 -2.33
CA ILE A 66 -6.42 7.72 -1.91
C ILE A 66 -6.00 6.30 -1.58
N TRP A 67 -6.95 5.40 -1.33
CA TRP A 67 -6.66 4.00 -1.04
C TRP A 67 -7.78 3.08 -1.53
N VAL A 68 -7.41 1.92 -2.05
CA VAL A 68 -8.31 0.81 -2.39
C VAL A 68 -7.71 -0.50 -1.89
N SER A 69 -8.56 -1.40 -1.42
CA SER A 69 -8.20 -2.74 -0.98
C SER A 69 -9.39 -3.69 -1.12
N THR A 70 -9.18 -4.98 -0.88
CA THR A 70 -10.24 -5.98 -0.81
C THR A 70 -10.10 -6.81 0.46
N LEU A 71 -11.22 -7.19 1.05
CA LEU A 71 -11.24 -8.24 2.07
C LEU A 71 -11.04 -9.59 1.39
N GLN A 72 -10.04 -10.35 1.82
CA GLN A 72 -9.69 -11.62 1.17
C GLN A 72 -10.77 -12.69 1.35
N ALA A 73 -11.41 -12.72 2.53
CA ALA A 73 -12.45 -13.69 2.84
C ALA A 73 -13.70 -13.53 1.95
N THR A 74 -14.07 -12.31 1.58
CA THR A 74 -15.34 -12.01 0.88
C THR A 74 -15.16 -11.42 -0.52
N GLY A 75 -13.96 -10.92 -0.84
CA GLY A 75 -13.69 -10.13 -2.04
C GLY A 75 -14.32 -8.73 -2.02
N THR A 76 -14.89 -8.30 -0.90
CA THR A 76 -15.50 -6.98 -0.74
C THR A 76 -14.47 -5.88 -1.00
N LEU A 77 -14.75 -4.99 -1.94
CA LEU A 77 -13.93 -3.83 -2.21
C LEU A 77 -14.10 -2.79 -1.09
N ILE A 78 -12.99 -2.22 -0.65
CA ILE A 78 -12.95 -1.11 0.30
C ILE A 78 -12.19 0.03 -0.37
N SER A 79 -12.68 1.26 -0.20
CA SER A 79 -12.03 2.46 -0.69
C SER A 79 -12.03 3.56 0.35
N GLN A 80 -11.00 4.42 0.33
CA GLN A 80 -10.89 5.62 1.16
C GLN A 80 -10.79 6.84 0.24
N GLY A 81 -11.64 7.83 0.50
CA GLY A 81 -11.62 9.10 -0.20
C GLY A 81 -11.20 10.28 0.68
N ARG A 82 -10.88 11.39 0.04
CA ARG A 82 -10.65 12.67 0.73
C ARG A 82 -11.94 13.39 1.12
N ASP A 83 -13.08 12.74 0.94
CA ASP A 83 -14.39 13.08 1.52
C ASP A 83 -14.55 12.63 2.98
N MET A 84 -13.46 12.16 3.61
CA MET A 84 -13.42 11.62 4.97
C MET A 84 -14.22 10.32 5.13
N GLN A 85 -14.47 9.59 4.04
CA GLN A 85 -15.19 8.32 4.06
C GLN A 85 -14.30 7.14 3.68
N VAL A 86 -14.53 6.03 4.35
CA VAL A 86 -14.15 4.69 3.88
C VAL A 86 -15.43 3.98 3.48
N CYS A 87 -15.53 3.56 2.21
CA CYS A 87 -16.71 2.91 1.65
C CYS A 87 -16.45 1.42 1.42
N LEU A 88 -17.44 0.59 1.75
CA LEU A 88 -17.49 -0.82 1.43
C LEU A 88 -18.46 -1.02 0.27
N TRP A 89 -18.08 -1.85 -0.71
CA TRP A 89 -18.79 -2.00 -1.97
C TRP A 89 -19.25 -3.42 -2.20
N ASP A 90 -20.50 -3.58 -2.63
CA ASP A 90 -20.98 -4.81 -3.24
C ASP A 90 -20.83 -4.70 -4.76
N LEU A 91 -19.91 -5.48 -5.31
CA LEU A 91 -19.69 -5.59 -6.75
C LEU A 91 -20.24 -6.87 -7.35
N SER A 92 -20.92 -7.70 -6.54
CA SER A 92 -21.51 -8.97 -6.98
C SER A 92 -22.70 -8.75 -7.90
N GLN A 93 -22.99 -9.73 -8.75
CA GLN A 93 -24.19 -9.75 -9.61
C GLN A 93 -24.42 -8.45 -10.42
N GLY A 94 -23.34 -7.76 -10.82
CA GLY A 94 -23.44 -6.51 -11.58
C GLY A 94 -23.70 -5.26 -10.74
N ARG A 95 -23.87 -5.38 -9.43
CA ARG A 95 -24.05 -4.23 -8.52
C ARG A 95 -22.80 -3.34 -8.50
N SER A 96 -23.00 -2.09 -8.11
CA SER A 96 -21.95 -1.06 -7.99
C SER A 96 -22.32 -0.10 -6.87
N GLU A 97 -22.72 -0.64 -5.73
CA GLU A 97 -23.31 0.13 -4.63
C GLU A 97 -22.41 0.13 -3.41
N VAL A 98 -22.37 1.29 -2.73
CA VAL A 98 -21.81 1.38 -1.40
C VAL A 98 -22.81 0.74 -0.44
N VAL A 99 -22.40 -0.38 0.17
CA VAL A 99 -23.26 -1.12 1.12
C VAL A 99 -23.07 -0.63 2.55
N ASP A 100 -21.91 -0.04 2.82
CA ASP A 100 -21.60 0.50 4.14
C ASP A 100 -20.49 1.54 4.06
N SER A 101 -20.41 2.45 5.06
CA SER A 101 -19.35 3.45 5.14
C SER A 101 -18.93 3.76 6.56
N VAL A 102 -17.70 4.21 6.71
CA VAL A 102 -17.07 4.66 7.96
C VAL A 102 -16.59 6.10 7.78
N TRP A 103 -17.03 7.00 8.64
CA TRP A 103 -16.51 8.37 8.66
C TRP A 103 -15.19 8.43 9.46
N THR A 104 -14.12 8.87 8.83
CA THR A 104 -12.78 8.94 9.47
C THR A 104 -12.51 10.28 10.14
N GLY A 105 -13.13 11.36 9.64
CA GLY A 105 -12.89 12.71 10.12
C GLY A 105 -11.56 13.32 9.67
N SER A 106 -10.78 12.62 8.84
CA SER A 106 -9.47 13.06 8.35
C SER A 106 -9.50 13.27 6.85
N VAL A 107 -8.95 14.40 6.40
CA VAL A 107 -8.67 14.72 4.98
C VAL A 107 -7.19 14.47 4.63
N GLY A 108 -6.43 13.83 5.52
CA GLY A 108 -5.01 13.55 5.35
C GLY A 108 -4.69 12.60 4.20
N PHE A 109 -3.41 12.31 4.04
CA PHE A 109 -2.90 11.43 2.98
C PHE A 109 -2.66 9.99 3.46
N CYS A 110 -2.78 9.74 4.76
CA CYS A 110 -2.53 8.43 5.35
C CYS A 110 -3.56 7.43 4.84
N GLN A 111 -3.10 6.43 4.12
CA GLN A 111 -3.92 5.31 3.67
C GLN A 111 -4.32 4.43 4.85
N CYS A 112 -5.54 3.89 4.81
CA CYS A 112 -6.00 2.92 5.79
C CYS A 112 -5.21 1.61 5.73
N SER A 113 -5.34 0.82 6.79
CA SER A 113 -4.81 -0.54 6.86
C SER A 113 -5.85 -1.47 7.45
N THR A 114 -6.12 -2.60 6.77
CA THR A 114 -7.04 -3.63 7.24
C THR A 114 -6.28 -4.86 7.76
N LEU A 115 -6.89 -5.55 8.71
CA LEU A 115 -6.45 -6.85 9.22
C LEU A 115 -7.67 -7.75 9.39
N GLU A 116 -7.75 -8.85 8.64
CA GLU A 116 -8.75 -9.89 8.83
C GLU A 116 -8.31 -10.78 9.99
N THR A 117 -9.09 -10.80 11.07
CA THR A 117 -8.78 -11.55 12.31
C THR A 117 -9.44 -12.92 12.32
N SER A 118 -10.61 -13.04 11.71
CA SER A 118 -11.36 -14.28 11.51
C SER A 118 -12.36 -14.11 10.37
N PRO A 119 -12.93 -15.17 9.81
CA PRO A 119 -13.96 -15.05 8.79
C PRO A 119 -15.11 -14.12 9.23
N GLY A 120 -15.30 -13.03 8.49
CA GLY A 120 -16.31 -12.00 8.77
C GLY A 120 -15.89 -10.90 9.75
N ASN A 121 -14.75 -11.03 10.42
CA ASN A 121 -14.24 -9.99 11.33
C ASN A 121 -12.95 -9.36 10.79
N SER A 122 -12.95 -8.06 10.66
CA SER A 122 -11.81 -7.30 10.18
C SER A 122 -11.62 -6.04 11.01
N LEU A 123 -10.38 -5.71 11.30
CA LEU A 123 -10.01 -4.43 11.89
C LEU A 123 -9.67 -3.44 10.77
N LEU A 124 -10.10 -2.21 10.95
CA LEU A 124 -9.72 -1.07 10.11
C LEU A 124 -8.97 -0.06 10.96
N ALA A 125 -7.72 0.24 10.59
CA ALA A 125 -6.93 1.32 11.15
C ALA A 125 -6.89 2.51 10.19
N PHE A 126 -7.07 3.72 10.70
CA PHE A 126 -7.06 4.96 9.93
C PHE A 126 -6.60 6.16 10.77
N ALA A 127 -6.08 7.19 10.10
CA ALA A 127 -5.77 8.46 10.76
C ALA A 127 -7.08 9.13 11.20
N GLY A 128 -7.14 9.53 12.47
CA GLY A 128 -8.32 10.14 13.07
C GLY A 128 -8.45 11.63 12.76
N GLN A 129 -9.36 12.29 13.48
CA GLN A 129 -9.62 13.71 13.32
C GLN A 129 -8.50 14.61 13.84
N GLN A 130 -7.83 14.17 14.92
CA GLN A 130 -6.64 14.88 15.41
C GLN A 130 -5.41 14.46 14.59
N THR A 131 -4.48 15.37 14.42
CA THR A 131 -3.33 15.23 13.52
C THR A 131 -2.49 13.98 13.77
N GLU A 132 -2.28 13.62 15.04
CA GLU A 132 -1.41 12.51 15.45
C GLU A 132 -2.20 11.24 15.83
N GLU A 133 -3.52 11.29 15.72
CA GLU A 133 -4.44 10.25 16.18
C GLU A 133 -4.56 9.13 15.16
N ILE A 134 -4.48 7.88 15.64
CA ILE A 134 -4.83 6.69 14.86
C ILE A 134 -6.01 6.02 15.57
N LYS A 135 -7.06 5.75 14.83
CA LYS A 135 -8.23 5.00 15.29
C LYS A 135 -8.22 3.60 14.70
N ILE A 136 -8.61 2.64 15.52
CA ILE A 136 -8.82 1.25 15.11
C ILE A 136 -10.23 0.87 15.51
N ILE A 137 -10.98 0.36 14.54
CA ILE A 137 -12.36 -0.12 14.75
C ILE A 137 -12.51 -1.54 14.24
N GLU A 138 -13.48 -2.27 14.76
CA GLU A 138 -14.01 -3.44 14.10
C GLU A 138 -14.90 -2.99 12.93
N LEU A 139 -14.60 -3.48 11.72
CA LEU A 139 -15.20 -2.96 10.50
C LEU A 139 -16.70 -3.31 10.37
N SER A 140 -17.09 -4.53 10.78
CA SER A 140 -18.46 -5.02 10.64
C SER A 140 -19.44 -4.33 11.58
N SER A 141 -19.06 -4.13 12.83
CA SER A 141 -19.87 -3.51 13.87
C SER A 141 -19.64 -2.02 14.02
N LYS A 142 -18.55 -1.49 13.42
CA LYS A 142 -18.04 -0.11 13.62
C LYS A 142 -17.69 0.19 15.07
N THR A 143 -17.50 -0.84 15.89
CA THR A 143 -17.16 -0.70 17.30
C THR A 143 -15.72 -0.20 17.46
N PRO A 144 -15.47 0.88 18.20
CA PRO A 144 -14.12 1.33 18.49
C PRO A 144 -13.33 0.27 19.27
N VAL A 145 -12.16 -0.09 18.77
CA VAL A 145 -11.23 -0.99 19.46
C VAL A 145 -10.26 -0.18 20.31
N CYS A 146 -9.58 0.78 19.71
CA CYS A 146 -8.70 1.70 20.42
C CYS A 146 -8.43 2.97 19.64
N THR A 147 -7.90 3.95 20.36
CA THR A 147 -7.31 5.18 19.84
C THR A 147 -5.88 5.25 20.32
N LEU A 148 -4.94 5.48 19.40
CA LEU A 148 -3.51 5.58 19.67
C LEU A 148 -3.06 7.02 19.40
N VAL A 149 -2.45 7.64 20.40
CA VAL A 149 -1.92 9.01 20.33
C VAL A 149 -0.53 8.98 20.94
N PRO A 150 0.51 9.48 20.24
CA PRO A 150 1.85 9.53 20.80
C PRO A 150 1.93 10.53 21.97
N ASP A 151 2.87 10.27 22.88
CA ASP A 151 3.18 11.12 24.04
C ASP A 151 4.04 12.35 23.67
N ALA A 152 4.49 12.43 22.42
CA ALA A 152 5.27 13.54 21.88
C ALA A 152 4.62 14.09 20.61
N LYS A 153 4.86 15.36 20.29
CA LYS A 153 4.41 15.97 19.04
C LYS A 153 5.25 15.49 17.86
N LEU A 154 4.69 14.61 17.05
CA LEU A 154 5.36 14.02 15.89
C LEU A 154 4.80 14.54 14.54
N GLY A 155 3.77 15.39 14.60
CA GLY A 155 3.05 15.85 13.41
C GLY A 155 2.08 14.80 12.87
N MET A 156 1.66 14.97 11.64
CA MET A 156 0.64 14.11 11.02
C MET A 156 1.06 12.66 10.91
N VAL A 157 0.08 11.77 11.09
CA VAL A 157 0.20 10.36 10.69
C VAL A 157 0.27 10.32 9.16
N MET A 158 1.37 9.80 8.61
CA MET A 158 1.63 9.77 7.18
C MET A 158 1.35 8.40 6.55
N CYS A 159 1.66 7.32 7.24
CA CYS A 159 1.45 5.96 6.78
C CYS A 159 1.34 4.99 7.96
N ILE A 160 0.54 3.93 7.78
CA ILE A 160 0.30 2.92 8.82
C ILE A 160 0.32 1.51 8.21
N LYS A 161 0.66 0.53 9.03
CA LYS A 161 0.55 -0.89 8.73
C LYS A 161 0.10 -1.65 9.96
N LEU A 162 -1.07 -2.29 9.85
CA LEU A 162 -1.65 -3.17 10.86
C LEU A 162 -1.38 -4.63 10.46
N TRP A 163 -0.98 -5.48 11.41
CA TRP A 163 -0.82 -6.91 11.18
C TRP A 163 -0.99 -7.73 12.46
N GLN A 164 -1.20 -9.04 12.29
CA GLN A 164 -1.21 -10.02 13.36
C GLN A 164 0.13 -10.74 13.37
N PRO A 165 0.89 -10.69 14.48
CA PRO A 165 2.11 -11.49 14.62
C PRO A 165 1.81 -12.98 14.72
N ASP A 166 2.70 -13.82 14.17
CA ASP A 166 2.60 -15.29 14.23
C ASP A 166 2.76 -15.84 15.66
N SER A 167 3.27 -15.05 16.59
CA SER A 167 3.47 -15.43 18.01
C SER A 167 2.19 -15.60 18.82
N GLY A 168 1.02 -15.31 18.23
CA GLY A 168 -0.27 -15.35 18.95
C GLY A 168 -0.51 -14.19 19.90
N SER A 169 0.40 -13.21 19.97
CA SER A 169 0.18 -11.93 20.64
C SER A 169 -0.89 -11.11 19.89
N GLY A 170 -1.43 -10.08 20.53
CA GLY A 170 -2.42 -9.19 19.90
C GLY A 170 -1.89 -8.49 18.65
N PRO A 171 -2.80 -7.83 17.88
CA PRO A 171 -2.41 -7.08 16.70
C PRO A 171 -1.39 -5.98 17.01
N LEU A 172 -0.46 -5.77 16.09
CA LEU A 172 0.51 -4.68 16.13
C LEU A 172 0.24 -3.68 15.02
N LEU A 173 0.56 -2.41 15.27
CA LEU A 173 0.46 -1.34 14.29
C LEU A 173 1.78 -0.56 14.25
N LEU A 174 2.32 -0.41 13.05
CA LEU A 174 3.43 0.47 12.76
C LEU A 174 2.92 1.74 12.11
N ALA A 175 3.38 2.89 12.58
CA ALA A 175 3.03 4.20 12.07
C ALA A 175 4.26 5.03 11.73
N GLY A 176 4.23 5.72 10.59
CA GLY A 176 5.19 6.74 10.20
C GLY A 176 4.58 8.12 10.34
N TYR A 177 5.36 9.07 10.84
CA TYR A 177 4.92 10.43 11.17
C TYR A 177 5.63 11.49 10.35
N GLU A 178 5.06 12.69 10.37
CA GLU A 178 5.55 13.86 9.63
C GLU A 178 6.95 14.29 10.07
N ASP A 179 7.31 14.12 11.33
CA ASP A 179 8.65 14.42 11.81
C ASP A 179 9.72 13.42 11.34
N GLY A 180 9.34 12.29 10.68
CA GLY A 180 10.25 11.24 10.20
C GLY A 180 10.41 10.07 11.18
N SER A 181 9.65 10.04 12.26
CA SER A 181 9.64 8.94 13.24
C SER A 181 8.77 7.77 12.79
N LEU A 182 9.21 6.58 13.18
CA LEU A 182 8.42 5.34 13.16
C LEU A 182 8.08 4.95 14.59
N LEU A 183 6.81 4.62 14.85
CA LEU A 183 6.32 4.11 16.12
C LEU A 183 5.69 2.75 15.94
N LEU A 184 6.03 1.82 16.81
CA LEU A 184 5.37 0.52 16.92
C LEU A 184 4.44 0.52 18.13
N TRP A 185 3.20 0.11 17.88
CA TRP A 185 2.12 0.07 18.87
C TRP A 185 1.62 -1.36 19.11
N ASP A 186 1.36 -1.71 20.36
CA ASP A 186 0.51 -2.82 20.74
C ASP A 186 -0.95 -2.34 20.76
N VAL A 187 -1.77 -2.88 19.89
CA VAL A 187 -3.18 -2.48 19.75
C VAL A 187 -4.00 -2.93 20.96
N THR A 188 -3.70 -4.11 21.51
CA THR A 188 -4.41 -4.67 22.66
C THR A 188 -4.08 -3.92 23.94
N GLN A 189 -2.81 -3.65 24.17
CA GLN A 189 -2.33 -2.92 25.34
C GLN A 189 -2.50 -1.39 25.19
N ARG A 190 -2.81 -0.92 23.97
CA ARG A 190 -2.92 0.52 23.63
C ARG A 190 -1.68 1.31 24.02
N SER A 191 -0.53 0.71 23.88
CA SER A 191 0.75 1.26 24.34
C SER A 191 1.80 1.27 23.23
N LYS A 192 2.67 2.27 23.28
CA LYS A 192 3.86 2.34 22.43
C LYS A 192 4.88 1.30 22.88
N LEU A 193 5.30 0.43 21.96
CA LEU A 193 6.35 -0.56 22.22
C LEU A 193 7.74 0.00 21.93
N SER A 194 7.91 0.68 20.81
CA SER A 194 9.20 1.25 20.42
C SER A 194 9.05 2.41 19.46
N GLN A 195 10.12 3.18 19.30
CA GLN A 195 10.21 4.33 18.42
C GLN A 195 11.61 4.43 17.81
N ALA A 196 11.69 4.82 16.55
CA ALA A 196 12.95 5.10 15.88
C ALA A 196 12.81 6.33 14.96
N LYS A 197 13.85 7.16 14.86
CA LYS A 197 13.94 8.27 13.91
C LYS A 197 14.52 7.75 12.59
N ALA A 198 13.65 7.37 11.65
CA ALA A 198 14.06 6.74 10.40
C ALA A 198 14.50 7.75 9.34
N HIS A 199 13.92 8.95 9.35
CA HIS A 199 14.17 10.02 8.38
C HIS A 199 14.23 11.39 9.06
N PRO A 200 14.95 12.38 8.48
CA PRO A 200 14.86 13.77 8.90
C PRO A 200 13.59 14.46 8.42
N GLU A 201 12.97 13.95 7.35
CA GLU A 201 11.78 14.43 6.68
C GLU A 201 10.59 13.46 6.88
N PRO A 202 9.34 13.83 6.52
CA PRO A 202 8.16 12.98 6.69
C PRO A 202 8.32 11.56 6.14
N VAL A 203 7.84 10.57 6.89
CA VAL A 203 7.77 9.18 6.43
C VAL A 203 6.60 9.03 5.45
N MET A 204 6.84 9.20 4.16
CA MET A 204 5.80 9.20 3.14
C MET A 204 5.13 7.83 2.95
N CYS A 205 5.90 6.77 3.10
CA CYS A 205 5.41 5.41 2.92
C CYS A 205 6.26 4.40 3.68
N LEU A 206 5.69 3.24 3.95
CA LEU A 206 6.39 2.10 4.53
C LEU A 206 5.82 0.78 3.99
N THR A 207 6.63 -0.27 4.04
CA THR A 207 6.18 -1.64 3.82
C THR A 207 6.92 -2.58 4.76
N PHE A 208 6.28 -3.70 5.13
CA PHE A 208 6.78 -4.59 6.17
C PHE A 208 6.61 -6.06 5.78
N ASP A 209 7.68 -6.82 5.87
CA ASP A 209 7.72 -8.27 5.70
C ASP A 209 7.54 -8.91 7.08
N THR A 210 6.32 -9.36 7.37
CA THR A 210 5.96 -9.96 8.65
C THR A 210 6.71 -11.24 8.95
N LYS A 211 7.10 -12.00 7.92
CA LYS A 211 7.85 -13.26 8.07
C LYS A 211 9.29 -13.03 8.48
N ARG A 212 9.90 -11.94 8.01
CA ARG A 212 11.30 -11.58 8.32
C ARG A 212 11.41 -10.53 9.41
N LEU A 213 10.29 -10.01 9.89
CA LEU A 213 10.22 -8.90 10.84
C LEU A 213 11.08 -7.70 10.38
N ARG A 214 11.12 -7.48 9.09
CA ARG A 214 11.92 -6.44 8.46
C ARG A 214 11.05 -5.52 7.61
N GLY A 215 11.31 -4.24 7.70
CA GLY A 215 10.62 -3.24 6.91
C GLY A 215 11.55 -2.24 6.25
N ILE A 216 10.93 -1.38 5.46
CA ILE A 216 11.59 -0.29 4.80
C ILE A 216 10.61 0.88 4.66
N SER A 217 11.12 2.08 4.82
CA SER A 217 10.36 3.32 4.69
C SER A 217 11.02 4.25 3.70
N GLY A 218 10.18 5.06 3.05
CA GLY A 218 10.57 6.11 2.11
C GLY A 218 10.06 7.46 2.58
N SER A 219 10.76 8.51 2.15
CA SER A 219 10.51 9.88 2.52
C SER A 219 10.53 10.78 1.29
N SER A 220 10.36 12.09 1.49
CA SER A 220 10.60 13.13 0.48
C SER A 220 12.10 13.31 0.14
N GLU A 221 12.99 12.72 0.92
CA GLU A 221 14.43 12.73 0.68
C GLU A 221 14.92 11.61 -0.25
N LYS A 222 16.24 11.51 -0.46
CA LYS A 222 16.86 10.48 -1.32
C LYS A 222 17.10 9.14 -0.64
N LYS A 223 16.67 8.93 0.60
CA LYS A 223 16.94 7.71 1.35
C LYS A 223 15.72 6.81 1.48
N LEU A 224 15.96 5.51 1.28
CA LEU A 224 15.13 4.45 1.82
C LEU A 224 15.79 3.94 3.09
N SER A 225 15.11 3.98 4.22
CA SER A 225 15.60 3.51 5.51
C SER A 225 15.06 2.12 5.81
N SER A 226 15.94 1.15 5.93
CA SER A 226 15.59 -0.22 6.32
C SER A 226 15.69 -0.38 7.82
N TRP A 227 14.79 -1.15 8.39
CA TRP A 227 14.69 -1.41 9.81
C TRP A 227 14.15 -2.81 10.07
N MET A 228 14.36 -3.33 11.27
CA MET A 228 13.82 -4.62 11.68
C MET A 228 13.29 -4.57 13.12
N LEU A 229 12.41 -5.50 13.44
CA LEU A 229 11.95 -5.74 14.81
C LEU A 229 12.78 -6.87 15.42
N ASP A 230 13.30 -6.63 16.62
CA ASP A 230 13.89 -7.70 17.42
C ASP A 230 12.81 -8.52 18.15
N ARG A 231 13.23 -9.53 18.91
CA ARG A 231 12.30 -10.42 19.65
C ARG A 231 11.51 -9.70 20.74
N GLN A 232 11.96 -8.55 21.19
CA GLN A 232 11.27 -7.69 22.17
C GLN A 232 10.43 -6.60 21.51
N ASN A 233 10.23 -6.65 20.18
CA ASN A 233 9.55 -5.63 19.40
C ASN A 233 10.22 -4.25 19.42
N ASN A 234 11.55 -4.18 19.57
CA ASN A 234 12.26 -2.92 19.39
C ASN A 234 12.56 -2.69 17.92
N LEU A 235 12.29 -1.46 17.46
CA LEU A 235 12.66 -0.98 16.11
C LEU A 235 14.16 -0.70 16.07
N GLN A 236 14.86 -1.42 15.20
CA GLN A 236 16.30 -1.26 14.99
C GLN A 236 16.54 -0.82 13.55
N LEU A 237 17.08 0.38 13.38
CA LEU A 237 17.50 0.88 12.07
C LEU A 237 18.66 0.04 11.55
N GLN A 238 18.59 -0.25 10.26
CA GLN A 238 19.57 -1.03 9.52
C GLN A 238 20.18 -0.18 8.40
N ASP A 239 20.66 -0.83 7.35
CA ASP A 239 21.22 -0.18 6.18
C ASP A 239 20.21 0.73 5.48
N CYS A 240 20.70 1.76 4.84
CA CYS A 240 19.92 2.63 3.97
C CYS A 240 20.34 2.51 2.51
N VAL A 241 19.39 2.75 1.61
CA VAL A 241 19.65 2.85 0.16
C VAL A 241 19.51 4.31 -0.24
N THR A 242 20.54 4.87 -0.89
CA THR A 242 20.49 6.21 -1.44
C THR A 242 19.99 6.16 -2.88
N LEU A 243 18.92 6.90 -3.16
CA LEU A 243 18.34 7.06 -4.49
C LEU A 243 19.02 8.21 -5.24
N VAL A 244 18.96 8.18 -6.55
CA VAL A 244 19.49 9.28 -7.40
C VAL A 244 18.66 10.54 -7.20
N ASN A 245 17.34 10.42 -7.21
CA ASN A 245 16.39 11.51 -7.08
C ASN A 245 15.56 11.36 -5.78
N PRO A 246 15.12 12.47 -5.17
CA PRO A 246 14.33 12.44 -3.95
C PRO A 246 12.87 12.08 -4.21
N GLY A 247 12.21 11.62 -3.16
CA GLY A 247 10.76 11.42 -3.10
C GLY A 247 10.29 10.04 -3.52
N VAL A 248 9.61 9.38 -2.59
CA VAL A 248 9.01 8.06 -2.78
C VAL A 248 7.56 8.11 -2.30
N SER A 249 6.62 7.81 -3.20
CA SER A 249 5.19 7.81 -2.90
C SER A 249 4.73 6.51 -2.25
N GLN A 250 5.27 5.38 -2.70
CA GLN A 250 4.88 4.06 -2.20
C GLN A 250 6.00 3.05 -2.33
N LEU A 251 5.99 2.08 -1.42
CA LEU A 251 6.85 0.91 -1.39
C LEU A 251 5.98 -0.35 -1.34
N CYS A 252 6.38 -1.40 -2.07
CA CYS A 252 5.69 -2.67 -2.04
C CYS A 252 6.68 -3.82 -2.09
N ILE A 253 6.60 -4.74 -1.12
CA ILE A 253 7.35 -6.00 -1.12
C ILE A 253 6.49 -7.06 -1.81
N ARG A 254 7.06 -7.81 -2.75
CA ARG A 254 6.37 -8.93 -3.40
C ARG A 254 6.10 -10.05 -2.37
N GLY A 255 4.94 -10.69 -2.44
CA GLY A 255 4.47 -11.65 -1.45
C GLY A 255 5.41 -12.84 -1.17
N ASP A 256 6.30 -13.19 -2.13
CA ASP A 256 7.36 -14.18 -1.93
C ASP A 256 8.59 -13.65 -1.15
N GLY A 257 8.62 -12.35 -0.82
CA GLY A 257 9.72 -11.71 -0.11
C GLY A 257 11.03 -11.69 -0.89
N LYS A 258 10.99 -11.70 -2.22
CA LYS A 258 12.20 -11.64 -3.06
C LYS A 258 12.48 -10.25 -3.61
N LEU A 259 11.46 -9.46 -3.91
CA LEU A 259 11.56 -8.16 -4.54
C LEU A 259 10.90 -7.05 -3.71
N LEU A 260 11.45 -5.86 -3.86
CA LEU A 260 10.88 -4.60 -3.40
C LEU A 260 10.73 -3.68 -4.62
N ALA A 261 9.58 -3.03 -4.77
CA ALA A 261 9.35 -1.96 -5.73
C ALA A 261 9.14 -0.63 -5.02
N SER A 262 9.64 0.45 -5.60
CA SER A 262 9.42 1.84 -5.14
C SER A 262 8.83 2.70 -6.25
N ALA A 263 7.80 3.47 -5.91
CA ALA A 263 7.18 4.49 -6.77
C ALA A 263 7.88 5.83 -6.55
N GLY A 264 8.56 6.37 -7.56
CA GLY A 264 9.35 7.59 -7.45
C GLY A 264 8.61 8.84 -7.94
N TRP A 265 8.88 9.98 -7.29
CA TRP A 265 8.40 11.28 -7.76
C TRP A 265 9.05 11.68 -9.10
N ASP A 266 10.20 11.07 -9.41
CA ASP A 266 10.93 11.24 -10.66
C ASP A 266 10.43 10.38 -11.82
N HIS A 267 9.16 9.96 -11.78
CA HIS A 267 8.45 9.22 -12.83
C HIS A 267 8.93 7.76 -13.00
N ARG A 268 9.79 7.26 -12.13
CA ARG A 268 10.44 5.95 -12.26
C ARG A 268 9.96 4.98 -11.19
N VAL A 269 9.92 3.72 -11.57
CA VAL A 269 9.79 2.63 -10.62
C VAL A 269 11.16 1.96 -10.49
N ARG A 270 11.62 1.79 -9.24
CA ARG A 270 12.86 1.06 -8.97
C ARG A 270 12.56 -0.28 -8.34
N VAL A 271 13.27 -1.29 -8.79
CA VAL A 271 13.13 -2.66 -8.28
C VAL A 271 14.44 -3.08 -7.63
N PHE A 272 14.32 -3.61 -6.42
CA PHE A 272 15.43 -4.08 -5.61
C PHE A 272 15.23 -5.54 -5.23
N GLY A 273 16.31 -6.28 -5.09
CA GLY A 273 16.29 -7.56 -4.39
C GLY A 273 16.07 -7.31 -2.88
N TRP A 274 14.98 -7.84 -2.32
CA TRP A 274 14.58 -7.51 -0.95
C TRP A 274 15.60 -7.92 0.11
N LYS A 275 16.23 -9.07 -0.03
CA LYS A 275 17.18 -9.61 0.97
C LYS A 275 18.39 -8.70 1.22
N LYS A 276 18.99 -8.16 0.16
CA LYS A 276 20.23 -7.36 0.22
C LYS A 276 20.03 -5.90 -0.23
N LEU A 277 18.82 -5.49 -0.54
CA LEU A 277 18.48 -4.17 -1.11
C LEU A 277 19.33 -3.80 -2.33
N ARG A 278 19.75 -4.81 -3.11
CA ARG A 278 20.53 -4.60 -4.32
C ARG A 278 19.64 -4.05 -5.42
N PRO A 279 20.00 -2.92 -6.06
CA PRO A 279 19.28 -2.43 -7.23
C PRO A 279 19.29 -3.47 -8.36
N LEU A 280 18.13 -3.75 -8.95
CA LEU A 280 17.97 -4.72 -10.04
C LEU A 280 17.53 -4.04 -11.33
N ALA A 281 16.58 -3.11 -11.28
CA ALA A 281 16.06 -2.42 -12.44
C ALA A 281 15.54 -1.03 -12.10
N VAL A 282 15.58 -0.15 -13.10
CA VAL A 282 14.88 1.13 -13.13
C VAL A 282 13.94 1.08 -14.33
N LEU A 283 12.63 1.09 -14.05
CA LEU A 283 11.58 1.02 -15.05
C LEU A 283 11.19 2.45 -15.45
N GLN A 284 11.31 2.75 -16.74
CA GLN A 284 11.03 4.06 -17.31
C GLN A 284 9.91 3.94 -18.32
N TYR A 285 8.78 4.56 -18.02
CA TYR A 285 7.62 4.60 -18.91
C TYR A 285 6.80 5.87 -18.68
N HIS A 286 6.55 6.20 -17.42
CA HIS A 286 5.67 7.28 -17.02
C HIS A 286 6.30 8.67 -17.28
N THR A 287 5.44 9.64 -17.53
CA THR A 287 5.82 11.03 -17.81
C THR A 287 5.53 11.97 -16.65
N ASP A 288 4.92 11.44 -15.57
CA ASP A 288 4.62 12.17 -14.35
C ASP A 288 4.83 11.23 -13.14
N MET A 289 4.77 11.79 -11.94
CA MET A 289 5.00 11.10 -10.67
C MET A 289 4.27 9.75 -10.61
N VAL A 290 5.00 8.69 -10.27
CA VAL A 290 4.40 7.39 -9.96
C VAL A 290 3.92 7.43 -8.52
N GLN A 291 2.62 7.25 -8.32
CA GLN A 291 1.98 7.33 -7.01
C GLN A 291 1.84 5.97 -6.33
N SER A 292 1.65 4.93 -7.12
CA SER A 292 1.35 3.62 -6.56
C SER A 292 2.03 2.51 -7.33
N VAL A 293 2.48 1.50 -6.59
CA VAL A 293 3.01 0.23 -7.10
C VAL A 293 2.38 -0.93 -6.37
N ALA A 294 2.03 -1.98 -7.09
CA ALA A 294 1.46 -3.19 -6.51
C ALA A 294 1.98 -4.43 -7.24
N PHE A 295 2.31 -5.47 -6.47
CA PHE A 295 2.57 -6.80 -7.01
C PHE A 295 1.32 -7.66 -6.96
N SER A 296 1.10 -8.46 -8.00
CA SER A 296 0.10 -9.53 -7.94
C SER A 296 0.69 -10.75 -7.22
N ASP A 297 -0.12 -11.38 -6.36
CA ASP A 297 0.25 -12.61 -5.64
C ASP A 297 -0.25 -13.86 -6.38
N HIS A 298 -0.14 -13.88 -7.72
CA HIS A 298 -0.54 -15.02 -8.51
C HIS A 298 0.22 -16.29 -8.05
N GLN A 299 -0.51 -17.42 -7.95
CA GLN A 299 0.09 -18.69 -7.50
C GLN A 299 1.20 -19.16 -8.44
N ASP A 300 0.96 -19.10 -9.77
CA ASP A 300 2.00 -19.33 -10.76
C ASP A 300 2.98 -18.14 -10.80
N PRO A 301 4.25 -18.35 -10.42
CA PRO A 301 5.24 -17.28 -10.45
C PRO A 301 5.41 -16.61 -11.82
N LYS A 302 5.22 -17.36 -12.92
CA LYS A 302 5.37 -16.85 -14.29
C LYS A 302 4.31 -15.80 -14.66
N GLN A 303 3.16 -15.84 -13.98
CA GLN A 303 2.05 -14.92 -14.21
C GLN A 303 2.05 -13.72 -13.24
N ARG A 304 3.03 -13.61 -12.36
CA ARG A 304 3.14 -12.49 -11.43
C ARG A 304 3.44 -11.20 -12.19
N LEU A 305 2.72 -10.16 -11.82
CA LEU A 305 2.80 -8.83 -12.42
C LEU A 305 3.22 -7.79 -11.38
N LEU A 306 3.90 -6.75 -11.84
CA LEU A 306 4.05 -5.49 -11.15
C LEU A 306 3.22 -4.46 -11.91
N ALA A 307 2.33 -3.77 -11.22
CA ALA A 307 1.59 -2.62 -11.74
C ALA A 307 2.15 -1.32 -11.16
N ALA A 308 2.23 -0.28 -11.96
CA ALA A 308 2.59 1.07 -11.52
C ALA A 308 1.57 2.08 -12.06
N GLY A 309 1.02 2.89 -11.16
CA GLY A 309 0.04 3.94 -11.47
C GLY A 309 0.62 5.32 -11.27
N SER A 310 0.37 6.22 -12.21
CA SER A 310 0.98 7.54 -12.25
C SER A 310 -0.04 8.67 -12.38
N LYS A 311 0.38 9.87 -12.04
CA LYS A 311 -0.37 11.11 -12.31
C LYS A 311 -0.57 11.36 -13.81
N ASP A 312 0.18 10.70 -14.68
CA ASP A 312 -0.02 10.73 -16.14
C ASP A 312 -1.27 9.96 -16.60
N GLN A 313 -2.11 9.45 -15.68
CA GLN A 313 -3.36 8.74 -15.88
C GLN A 313 -3.21 7.36 -16.54
N ARG A 314 -2.02 6.77 -16.46
CA ARG A 314 -1.71 5.46 -17.03
C ARG A 314 -1.30 4.47 -15.97
N ILE A 315 -1.59 3.20 -16.22
CA ILE A 315 -1.09 2.08 -15.45
C ILE A 315 -0.18 1.26 -16.35
N SER A 316 1.06 1.09 -15.98
CA SER A 316 2.01 0.20 -16.66
C SER A 316 2.06 -1.16 -15.98
N LEU A 317 2.03 -2.24 -16.75
CA LEU A 317 2.11 -3.62 -16.27
C LEU A 317 3.44 -4.23 -16.73
N TRP A 318 4.12 -4.91 -15.79
CA TRP A 318 5.46 -5.44 -15.97
C TRP A 318 5.51 -6.89 -15.51
N SER A 319 6.21 -7.75 -16.29
CA SER A 319 6.60 -9.09 -15.89
C SER A 319 8.11 -9.08 -15.67
N ILE A 320 8.55 -9.10 -14.42
CA ILE A 320 9.96 -8.94 -14.06
C ILE A 320 10.38 -9.94 -12.99
N TYR A 321 11.55 -10.56 -13.21
CA TYR A 321 12.18 -11.49 -12.26
C TYR A 321 11.23 -12.60 -11.77
N ASN A 322 10.45 -13.15 -12.70
CA ASN A 322 9.61 -14.34 -12.48
C ASN A 322 10.46 -15.59 -12.66
N GLU A 323 10.32 -16.56 -11.77
CA GLU A 323 11.07 -17.83 -11.88
C GLU A 323 10.73 -18.55 -13.18
N GLY A 324 11.75 -18.89 -13.97
CA GLY A 324 11.60 -19.62 -15.24
C GLY A 324 11.83 -18.80 -16.52
N ALA A 325 12.18 -17.52 -16.43
CA ALA A 325 12.54 -16.72 -17.62
C ALA A 325 14.04 -16.76 -17.98
N ASP A 326 14.87 -17.48 -17.22
CA ASP A 326 16.32 -17.56 -17.44
C ASP A 326 16.78 -18.99 -17.75
N THR A 327 16.28 -19.57 -18.86
CA THR A 327 16.96 -20.64 -19.59
C THR A 327 16.87 -20.31 -21.07
N GLY A 328 17.82 -19.48 -21.51
CA GLY A 328 17.99 -19.09 -22.89
C GLY A 328 19.19 -18.17 -23.00
#